data_a6c8cbeb5a8e8300e267356084ff7c84
#
_entry.id   a6c8cbeb5a8e8300e267356084ff7c84
#
_cell.length_a   1.000
_cell.length_b   1.000
_cell.length_c   1.000
_cell.angle_alpha   90.00
_cell.angle_beta   90.00
_cell.angle_gamma   90.00
#
_symmetry.space_group_name_H-M   'P 1'
#
loop_
_entity.id
_entity.type
_entity.pdbx_description
1 polymer ?
#
loop_
_entity_poly.entity_id
_entity_poly.type
_entity_poly.pdbx_seq_one_letter_code
_entity_poly.pdbx_strand_id
1 'polypeptide(L)'
;MLDKLAKRVQAGTLKLDGIVIETTGMADPAPVAQTFFVEPKVAAFARLDGIITLVDAKHIIQHLDEEKPEGAENEAVEQVAFADRILLNKIDLATEPELVAVEQRLKGINAFAPIIRSEKSQVSVDQVLGIKAFDLKKTLEMDPEFLDTEGEHEHDDSVTSMSITTSGEVHMLLVNDWVGDVLKNLGNDIYRMKGVLAVAGSPKKFVYQAVHMIFDGVFEGEWAPSEERGNKLVFIGKNLDKAALQRGFEACLDTPQNRAKIEEAEMIKVRGSASRRVVVASLH
;
A
#
# COMPACT_ATOMS: atom_id res chain seq x y z
N MET A 1 11.94 21.27 -4.66
CA MET A 1 11.44 21.47 -6.04
C MET A 1 9.93 21.63 -6.06
N LEU A 2 9.17 20.69 -5.53
CA LEU A 2 7.69 20.71 -5.51
C LEU A 2 7.11 21.97 -4.82
N ASP A 3 7.68 22.42 -3.69
CA ASP A 3 7.25 23.67 -3.02
C ASP A 3 7.35 24.92 -3.92
N LYS A 4 8.37 24.99 -4.78
CA LYS A 4 8.49 26.09 -5.77
C LYS A 4 7.42 25.99 -6.86
N LEU A 5 7.07 24.80 -7.30
CA LEU A 5 5.98 24.59 -8.26
C LEU A 5 4.64 24.95 -7.63
N ALA A 6 4.37 24.48 -6.39
CA ALA A 6 3.17 24.81 -5.64
C ALA A 6 2.94 26.32 -5.56
N LYS A 7 3.96 27.10 -5.18
CA LYS A 7 3.88 28.56 -5.10
C LYS A 7 3.55 29.22 -6.44
N ARG A 8 4.11 28.73 -7.54
CA ARG A 8 3.85 29.27 -8.88
C ARG A 8 2.44 28.94 -9.38
N VAL A 9 1.95 27.74 -9.07
CA VAL A 9 0.57 27.33 -9.39
C VAL A 9 -0.42 28.17 -8.58
N GLN A 10 -0.20 28.33 -7.26
CA GLN A 10 -1.04 29.15 -6.39
C GLN A 10 -1.05 30.62 -6.80
N ALA A 11 0.09 31.14 -7.26
CA ALA A 11 0.20 32.52 -7.78
C ALA A 11 -0.41 32.69 -9.19
N GLY A 12 -0.93 31.62 -9.81
CA GLY A 12 -1.47 31.67 -11.17
C GLY A 12 -0.44 31.90 -12.27
N THR A 13 0.87 31.83 -11.94
CA THR A 13 1.98 32.04 -12.88
C THR A 13 2.40 30.78 -13.60
N LEU A 14 1.84 29.62 -13.22
CA LEU A 14 2.09 28.32 -13.83
C LEU A 14 0.79 27.52 -13.85
N LYS A 15 0.44 26.96 -15.02
CA LYS A 15 -0.63 25.97 -15.17
C LYS A 15 0.03 24.63 -15.46
N LEU A 16 -0.36 23.59 -14.74
CA LEU A 16 0.11 22.23 -14.90
C LEU A 16 -1.09 21.30 -14.99
N ASP A 17 -1.10 20.40 -15.98
CA ASP A 17 -2.07 19.29 -16.08
C ASP A 17 -1.55 18.05 -15.35
N GLY A 18 -0.24 17.88 -15.26
CA GLY A 18 0.43 16.81 -14.56
C GLY A 18 1.91 17.08 -14.32
N ILE A 19 2.51 16.24 -13.49
CA ILE A 19 3.95 16.25 -13.19
C ILE A 19 4.45 14.81 -13.33
N VAL A 20 5.48 14.61 -14.14
CA VAL A 20 6.21 13.35 -14.22
C VAL A 20 7.54 13.54 -13.52
N ILE A 21 7.83 12.66 -12.58
CA ILE A 21 9.09 12.67 -11.82
C ILE A 21 9.87 11.42 -12.20
N GLU A 22 11.03 11.63 -12.80
CA GLU A 22 11.99 10.55 -13.02
C GLU A 22 12.99 10.53 -11.88
N THR A 23 13.16 9.37 -11.25
CA THR A 23 14.21 9.14 -10.26
C THR A 23 15.44 8.54 -10.94
N THR A 24 16.58 8.55 -10.26
CA THR A 24 17.76 7.80 -10.73
C THR A 24 17.49 6.31 -10.70
N GLY A 25 18.20 5.52 -11.55
CA GLY A 25 17.97 4.09 -11.70
C GLY A 25 18.15 3.25 -10.43
N MET A 26 18.79 3.81 -9.40
CA MET A 26 19.05 3.14 -8.10
C MET A 26 18.36 3.86 -6.93
N ALA A 27 17.30 4.63 -7.21
CA ALA A 27 16.60 5.37 -6.15
C ALA A 27 15.50 4.53 -5.52
N ASP A 28 15.42 4.55 -4.18
CA ASP A 28 14.23 4.14 -3.44
C ASP A 28 13.07 5.09 -3.76
N PRO A 29 11.93 4.59 -4.28
CA PRO A 29 10.79 5.42 -4.63
C PRO A 29 9.99 5.92 -3.41
N ALA A 30 10.15 5.29 -2.25
CA ALA A 30 9.33 5.54 -1.07
C ALA A 30 9.41 6.99 -0.56
N PRO A 31 10.59 7.64 -0.40
CA PRO A 31 10.65 9.03 0.08
C PRO A 31 9.96 10.02 -0.86
N VAL A 32 10.01 9.76 -2.18
CA VAL A 32 9.31 10.59 -3.16
C VAL A 32 7.81 10.41 -3.03
N ALA A 33 7.32 9.16 -2.98
CA ALA A 33 5.90 8.86 -2.80
C ALA A 33 5.36 9.47 -1.49
N GLN A 34 6.08 9.30 -0.38
CA GLN A 34 5.70 9.82 0.93
C GLN A 34 5.51 11.34 0.94
N THR A 35 6.30 12.09 0.15
CA THR A 35 6.19 13.54 0.07
C THR A 35 4.77 14.00 -0.32
N PHE A 36 4.06 13.23 -1.15
CA PHE A 36 2.70 13.56 -1.59
C PHE A 36 1.66 13.36 -0.49
N PHE A 37 1.95 12.55 0.52
CA PHE A 37 1.05 12.31 1.65
C PHE A 37 1.34 13.21 2.84
N VAL A 38 2.62 13.47 3.12
CA VAL A 38 3.05 14.14 4.36
C VAL A 38 3.15 15.66 4.21
N GLU A 39 3.49 16.17 3.02
CA GLU A 39 3.72 17.61 2.82
C GLU A 39 2.41 18.32 2.46
N PRO A 40 1.77 19.09 3.38
CA PRO A 40 0.45 19.69 3.13
C PRO A 40 0.41 20.62 1.92
N LYS A 41 1.50 21.33 1.65
CA LYS A 41 1.58 22.23 0.50
C LYS A 41 1.58 21.49 -0.83
N VAL A 42 2.16 20.29 -0.86
CA VAL A 42 2.17 19.43 -2.05
C VAL A 42 0.79 18.79 -2.22
N ALA A 43 0.24 18.20 -1.16
CA ALA A 43 -1.08 17.57 -1.16
C ALA A 43 -2.21 18.54 -1.56
N ALA A 44 -2.05 19.85 -1.31
CA ALA A 44 -3.04 20.87 -1.68
C ALA A 44 -3.13 21.14 -3.19
N PHE A 45 -2.12 20.80 -4.00
CA PHE A 45 -2.12 21.11 -5.43
C PHE A 45 -1.83 19.89 -6.32
N ALA A 46 -1.27 18.81 -5.79
CA ALA A 46 -0.94 17.61 -6.53
C ALA A 46 -1.27 16.37 -5.71
N ARG A 47 -1.61 15.30 -6.41
CA ARG A 47 -1.77 13.95 -5.83
C ARG A 47 -0.94 12.97 -6.64
N LEU A 48 -0.49 11.93 -6.00
CA LEU A 48 0.20 10.82 -6.67
C LEU A 48 -0.81 10.06 -7.53
N ASP A 49 -0.52 9.93 -8.83
CA ASP A 49 -1.34 9.17 -9.77
C ASP A 49 -0.94 7.69 -9.75
N GLY A 50 0.34 7.41 -9.77
CA GLY A 50 0.91 6.08 -9.68
C GLY A 50 2.42 6.07 -9.79
N ILE A 51 2.99 4.92 -9.46
CA ILE A 51 4.42 4.62 -9.59
C ILE A 51 4.59 3.64 -10.73
N ILE A 52 5.34 4.05 -11.76
CA ILE A 52 5.66 3.23 -12.92
C ILE A 52 7.11 2.78 -12.80
N THR A 53 7.33 1.47 -12.77
CA THR A 53 8.68 0.89 -12.77
C THR A 53 9.03 0.43 -14.16
N LEU A 54 10.10 1.00 -14.74
CA LEU A 54 10.62 0.63 -16.02
C LEU A 54 11.71 -0.43 -15.84
N VAL A 55 11.47 -1.63 -16.37
CA VAL A 55 12.31 -2.81 -16.18
C VAL A 55 13.00 -3.19 -17.49
N ASP A 56 14.31 -3.38 -17.45
CA ASP A 56 15.09 -3.96 -18.56
C ASP A 56 14.94 -5.49 -18.55
N ALA A 57 14.17 -6.02 -19.52
CA ALA A 57 13.89 -7.46 -19.60
C ALA A 57 15.16 -8.33 -19.68
N LYS A 58 16.26 -7.80 -20.23
CA LYS A 58 17.50 -8.56 -20.41
C LYS A 58 18.34 -8.65 -19.15
N HIS A 59 18.31 -7.61 -18.30
CA HIS A 59 19.25 -7.49 -17.20
C HIS A 59 18.61 -7.52 -15.80
N ILE A 60 17.28 -7.46 -15.71
CA ILE A 60 16.60 -7.35 -14.40
C ILE A 60 16.92 -8.50 -13.44
N ILE A 61 16.98 -9.74 -13.93
CA ILE A 61 17.27 -10.91 -13.07
C ILE A 61 18.61 -10.74 -12.36
N GLN A 62 19.64 -10.27 -13.09
CA GLN A 62 20.95 -9.99 -12.51
C GLN A 62 20.86 -8.98 -11.36
N HIS A 63 20.04 -7.94 -11.49
CA HIS A 63 19.87 -6.92 -10.46
C HIS A 63 19.03 -7.41 -9.27
N LEU A 64 18.00 -8.22 -9.52
CA LEU A 64 17.19 -8.82 -8.47
C LEU A 64 17.99 -9.81 -7.60
N ASP A 65 18.92 -10.54 -8.24
CA ASP A 65 19.73 -11.56 -7.57
C ASP A 65 21.09 -11.01 -7.05
N GLU A 66 21.30 -9.71 -7.13
CA GLU A 66 22.53 -9.09 -6.64
C GLU A 66 22.62 -9.18 -5.12
N GLU A 67 23.64 -9.87 -4.62
CA GLU A 67 23.92 -9.90 -3.16
C GLU A 67 24.29 -8.52 -2.65
N LYS A 68 23.57 -8.05 -1.64
CA LYS A 68 23.85 -6.78 -0.97
C LYS A 68 24.54 -7.01 0.36
N PRO A 69 25.36 -6.06 0.84
CA PRO A 69 25.92 -6.11 2.19
C PRO A 69 24.82 -6.23 3.25
N GLU A 70 25.15 -6.85 4.38
CA GLU A 70 24.22 -7.01 5.50
C GLU A 70 23.61 -5.64 5.91
N GLY A 71 22.28 -5.57 5.93
CA GLY A 71 21.53 -4.35 6.25
C GLY A 71 21.31 -3.39 5.06
N ALA A 72 21.84 -3.70 3.85
CA ALA A 72 21.53 -2.94 2.64
C ALA A 72 20.32 -3.54 1.91
N GLU A 73 19.50 -2.65 1.38
CA GLU A 73 18.33 -3.02 0.59
C GLU A 73 18.73 -3.27 -0.88
N ASN A 74 17.97 -4.13 -1.56
CA ASN A 74 18.10 -4.28 -3.01
C ASN A 74 17.12 -3.33 -3.70
N GLU A 75 17.64 -2.25 -4.25
CA GLU A 75 16.84 -1.16 -4.84
C GLU A 75 15.99 -1.64 -6.02
N ALA A 76 16.46 -2.65 -6.79
CA ALA A 76 15.69 -3.22 -7.88
C ALA A 76 14.44 -3.96 -7.36
N VAL A 77 14.59 -4.69 -6.26
CA VAL A 77 13.48 -5.38 -5.59
C VAL A 77 12.49 -4.36 -5.03
N GLU A 78 12.97 -3.30 -4.38
CA GLU A 78 12.11 -2.23 -3.86
C GLU A 78 11.33 -1.52 -4.96
N GLN A 79 11.98 -1.14 -6.05
CA GLN A 79 11.33 -0.49 -7.18
C GLN A 79 10.21 -1.35 -7.77
N VAL A 80 10.39 -2.68 -7.85
CA VAL A 80 9.35 -3.61 -8.28
C VAL A 80 8.23 -3.70 -7.23
N ALA A 81 8.58 -3.78 -5.95
CA ALA A 81 7.59 -3.85 -4.86
C ALA A 81 6.69 -2.61 -4.79
N PHE A 82 7.24 -1.42 -5.04
CA PHE A 82 6.48 -0.16 -5.05
C PHE A 82 5.67 0.08 -6.32
N ALA A 83 5.91 -0.65 -7.39
CA ALA A 83 5.26 -0.43 -8.68
C ALA A 83 3.74 -0.55 -8.59
N ASP A 84 3.02 0.40 -9.16
CA ASP A 84 1.60 0.26 -9.52
C ASP A 84 1.45 -0.35 -10.91
N ARG A 85 2.44 -0.16 -11.78
CA ARG A 85 2.60 -0.82 -13.08
C ARG A 85 4.06 -1.04 -13.39
N ILE A 86 4.35 -2.14 -14.07
CA ILE A 86 5.68 -2.49 -14.52
C ILE A 86 5.70 -2.44 -16.05
N LEU A 87 6.59 -1.62 -16.61
CA LEU A 87 6.87 -1.63 -18.03
C LEU A 87 8.07 -2.53 -18.27
N LEU A 88 7.82 -3.77 -18.71
CA LEU A 88 8.86 -4.71 -19.10
C LEU A 88 9.37 -4.35 -20.50
N ASN A 89 10.44 -3.57 -20.53
CA ASN A 89 11.00 -2.98 -21.73
C ASN A 89 12.16 -3.79 -22.30
N LYS A 90 12.54 -3.49 -23.54
CA LYS A 90 13.59 -4.16 -24.29
C LYS A 90 13.29 -5.66 -24.56
N ILE A 91 12.01 -5.97 -24.74
CA ILE A 91 11.58 -7.36 -25.01
C ILE A 91 12.20 -7.93 -26.31
N ASP A 92 12.63 -7.05 -27.20
CA ASP A 92 13.38 -7.39 -28.44
C ASP A 92 14.76 -8.00 -28.17
N LEU A 93 15.30 -7.86 -26.97
CA LEU A 93 16.61 -8.41 -26.55
C LEU A 93 16.50 -9.73 -25.77
N ALA A 94 15.32 -10.25 -25.55
CA ALA A 94 15.07 -11.47 -24.79
C ALA A 94 14.20 -12.45 -25.61
N THR A 95 14.37 -13.72 -25.35
CA THR A 95 13.52 -14.78 -25.94
C THR A 95 12.23 -14.92 -25.15
N GLU A 96 11.16 -15.48 -25.75
CA GLU A 96 9.90 -15.67 -25.04
C GLU A 96 10.01 -16.48 -23.75
N PRO A 97 10.79 -17.59 -23.67
CA PRO A 97 11.01 -18.27 -22.38
C PRO A 97 11.70 -17.39 -21.33
N GLU A 98 12.66 -16.54 -21.71
CA GLU A 98 13.31 -15.59 -20.79
C GLU A 98 12.30 -14.55 -20.31
N LEU A 99 11.43 -14.02 -21.19
CA LEU A 99 10.39 -13.06 -20.80
C LEU A 99 9.41 -13.66 -19.79
N VAL A 100 8.95 -14.89 -20.03
CA VAL A 100 8.06 -15.59 -19.09
C VAL A 100 8.73 -15.78 -17.72
N ALA A 101 10.02 -16.17 -17.69
CA ALA A 101 10.76 -16.33 -16.44
C ALA A 101 10.92 -14.98 -15.70
N VAL A 102 11.20 -13.90 -16.42
CA VAL A 102 11.27 -12.54 -15.86
C VAL A 102 9.90 -12.13 -15.26
N GLU A 103 8.82 -12.33 -16.00
CA GLU A 103 7.47 -11.99 -15.51
C GLU A 103 7.11 -12.78 -14.27
N GLN A 104 7.42 -14.07 -14.20
CA GLN A 104 7.21 -14.90 -13.02
C GLN A 104 8.00 -14.36 -11.82
N ARG A 105 9.27 -13.99 -12.03
CA ARG A 105 10.11 -13.43 -10.98
C ARG A 105 9.60 -12.10 -10.45
N LEU A 106 9.17 -11.20 -11.34
CA LEU A 106 8.55 -9.92 -10.98
C LEU A 106 7.22 -10.11 -10.21
N LYS A 107 6.40 -11.07 -10.64
CA LYS A 107 5.15 -11.43 -9.97
C LYS A 107 5.38 -12.05 -8.59
N GLY A 108 6.47 -12.75 -8.37
CA GLY A 108 6.87 -13.24 -7.04
C GLY A 108 7.10 -12.10 -6.04
N ILE A 109 7.64 -10.96 -6.51
CA ILE A 109 7.85 -9.77 -5.67
C ILE A 109 6.55 -8.97 -5.52
N ASN A 110 5.89 -8.66 -6.65
CA ASN A 110 4.68 -7.85 -6.69
C ASN A 110 3.63 -8.49 -7.61
N ALA A 111 2.78 -9.34 -7.02
CA ALA A 111 1.73 -10.05 -7.74
C ALA A 111 0.65 -9.10 -8.30
N PHE A 112 0.54 -7.89 -7.74
CA PHE A 112 -0.56 -6.97 -8.01
C PHE A 112 -0.29 -5.95 -9.12
N ALA A 113 0.98 -5.65 -9.43
CA ALA A 113 1.30 -4.72 -10.50
C ALA A 113 1.08 -5.38 -11.86
N PRO A 114 0.23 -4.82 -12.75
CA PRO A 114 0.16 -5.25 -14.13
C PRO A 114 1.51 -5.08 -14.83
N ILE A 115 1.93 -6.10 -15.59
CA ILE A 115 3.16 -6.07 -16.40
C ILE A 115 2.78 -5.78 -17.86
N ILE A 116 3.36 -4.75 -18.42
CA ILE A 116 3.14 -4.31 -19.79
C ILE A 116 4.44 -4.49 -20.56
N ARG A 117 4.44 -5.38 -21.55
CA ARG A 117 5.60 -5.59 -22.44
C ARG A 117 5.75 -4.41 -23.39
N SER A 118 6.99 -3.94 -23.56
CA SER A 118 7.30 -2.81 -24.45
C SER A 118 8.65 -2.95 -25.11
N GLU A 119 8.78 -2.32 -26.26
CA GLU A 119 10.04 -2.10 -26.99
C GLU A 119 10.26 -0.59 -27.11
N LYS A 120 11.47 -0.12 -26.81
CA LYS A 120 11.82 1.32 -26.83
C LYS A 120 10.85 2.19 -26.02
N SER A 121 10.31 1.63 -24.94
CA SER A 121 9.31 2.26 -24.05
C SER A 121 8.03 2.71 -24.77
N GLN A 122 7.69 2.09 -25.88
CA GLN A 122 6.46 2.40 -26.63
C GLN A 122 5.27 1.74 -25.95
N VAL A 123 4.47 2.56 -25.27
CA VAL A 123 3.21 2.17 -24.62
C VAL A 123 2.16 3.24 -24.87
N SER A 124 0.90 2.88 -24.76
CA SER A 124 -0.18 3.88 -24.80
C SER A 124 -0.13 4.78 -23.56
N VAL A 125 -0.37 6.07 -23.76
CA VAL A 125 -0.25 7.09 -22.67
C VAL A 125 -1.23 6.81 -21.53
N ASP A 126 -2.41 6.30 -21.81
CA ASP A 126 -3.43 5.89 -20.84
C ASP A 126 -2.98 4.72 -19.94
N GLN A 127 -1.94 4.00 -20.34
CA GLN A 127 -1.33 2.96 -19.52
C GLN A 127 -0.35 3.50 -18.48
N VAL A 128 0.07 4.74 -18.59
CA VAL A 128 1.08 5.34 -17.70
C VAL A 128 0.65 6.65 -17.05
N LEU A 129 -0.40 7.30 -17.55
CA LEU A 129 -0.97 8.52 -17.00
C LEU A 129 -2.47 8.35 -16.72
N GLY A 130 -2.95 8.96 -15.65
CA GLY A 130 -4.34 8.87 -15.21
C GLY A 130 -4.72 7.47 -14.70
N ILE A 131 -3.73 6.69 -14.26
CA ILE A 131 -3.94 5.32 -13.76
C ILE A 131 -4.64 5.30 -12.41
N LYS A 132 -4.54 6.42 -11.66
CA LYS A 132 -5.27 6.64 -10.40
C LYS A 132 -5.04 5.56 -9.34
N ALA A 133 -3.85 4.99 -9.31
CA ALA A 133 -3.48 3.90 -8.42
C ALA A 133 -3.55 4.30 -6.93
N PHE A 134 -3.52 5.60 -6.63
CA PHE A 134 -3.68 6.18 -5.29
C PHE A 134 -5.03 6.88 -5.09
N ASP A 135 -5.94 6.79 -6.05
CA ASP A 135 -7.32 7.26 -5.88
C ASP A 135 -8.15 6.14 -5.21
N LEU A 136 -8.36 6.28 -3.90
CA LEU A 136 -9.11 5.31 -3.10
C LEU A 136 -10.52 5.04 -3.64
N LYS A 137 -11.14 6.03 -4.33
CA LYS A 137 -12.45 5.87 -4.96
C LYS A 137 -12.42 4.89 -6.13
N LYS A 138 -11.32 4.88 -6.88
CA LYS A 138 -11.16 4.06 -8.09
C LYS A 138 -10.52 2.71 -7.85
N THR A 139 -9.85 2.51 -6.72
CA THR A 139 -9.33 1.19 -6.33
C THR A 139 -10.44 0.12 -6.34
N LEU A 140 -11.69 0.54 -6.12
CA LEU A 140 -12.87 -0.33 -6.16
C LEU A 140 -13.40 -0.61 -7.57
N GLU A 141 -13.14 0.28 -8.54
CA GLU A 141 -13.74 0.21 -9.88
C GLU A 141 -12.82 -0.46 -10.91
N MET A 142 -11.51 -0.36 -10.74
CA MET A 142 -10.54 -0.66 -11.80
C MET A 142 -9.93 -2.05 -11.74
N ASP A 143 -10.05 -2.76 -10.62
CA ASP A 143 -9.37 -4.04 -10.47
C ASP A 143 -10.19 -5.07 -9.68
N PRO A 144 -11.19 -5.70 -10.32
CA PRO A 144 -11.82 -6.88 -9.72
C PRO A 144 -10.81 -8.01 -9.51
N GLU A 145 -9.77 -8.10 -10.35
CA GLU A 145 -8.70 -9.11 -10.25
C GLU A 145 -7.68 -8.79 -9.15
N PHE A 146 -7.54 -7.53 -8.72
CA PHE A 146 -6.77 -7.15 -7.53
C PHE A 146 -7.19 -7.95 -6.28
N LEU A 147 -8.40 -8.46 -6.31
CA LEU A 147 -9.02 -9.21 -5.23
C LEU A 147 -8.94 -10.73 -5.43
N ASP A 148 -8.46 -11.22 -6.57
CA ASP A 148 -8.52 -12.63 -6.95
C ASP A 148 -7.12 -13.23 -7.10
N THR A 149 -6.35 -13.20 -6.01
CA THR A 149 -5.02 -13.82 -5.96
C THR A 149 -5.08 -15.20 -5.32
N GLU A 150 -5.50 -16.20 -6.09
CA GLU A 150 -5.18 -17.60 -5.84
C GLU A 150 -3.79 -17.94 -6.43
N GLY A 151 -2.74 -17.43 -5.83
CA GLY A 151 -1.38 -17.69 -6.28
C GLY A 151 -0.38 -17.50 -5.15
N GLU A 152 -0.21 -18.52 -4.32
CA GLU A 152 0.97 -18.62 -3.45
C GLU A 152 2.15 -19.01 -4.32
N HIS A 153 3.04 -18.05 -4.60
CA HIS A 153 4.36 -18.32 -5.16
C HIS A 153 5.37 -18.22 -4.01
N GLU A 154 5.73 -19.37 -3.45
CA GLU A 154 6.92 -19.47 -2.60
C GLU A 154 8.16 -19.35 -3.50
N HIS A 155 8.83 -18.23 -3.43
CA HIS A 155 10.20 -18.06 -3.90
C HIS A 155 11.06 -17.67 -2.70
N ASP A 156 12.32 -18.08 -2.75
CA ASP A 156 13.35 -17.91 -1.71
C ASP A 156 13.78 -16.43 -1.51
N ASP A 157 12.88 -15.51 -1.79
CA ASP A 157 13.10 -14.07 -1.70
C ASP A 157 12.55 -13.52 -0.40
N SER A 158 13.34 -12.70 0.24
CA SER A 158 12.95 -12.00 1.47
C SER A 158 11.74 -11.08 1.27
N VAL A 159 11.46 -10.62 0.05
CA VAL A 159 10.32 -9.75 -0.31
C VAL A 159 9.25 -10.56 -1.02
N THR A 160 8.04 -10.52 -0.50
CA THR A 160 6.88 -11.23 -1.05
C THR A 160 5.63 -10.38 -0.99
N SER A 161 4.63 -10.79 -1.76
CA SER A 161 3.28 -10.26 -1.67
C SER A 161 2.32 -11.29 -1.08
N MET A 162 1.38 -10.83 -0.26
CA MET A 162 0.35 -11.69 0.33
C MET A 162 -0.99 -10.99 0.42
N SER A 163 -2.05 -11.77 0.47
CA SER A 163 -3.40 -11.27 0.69
C SER A 163 -4.07 -11.93 1.91
N ILE A 164 -4.95 -11.17 2.56
CA ILE A 164 -5.86 -11.64 3.59
C ILE A 164 -7.27 -11.36 3.13
N THR A 165 -8.12 -12.37 3.11
CA THR A 165 -9.55 -12.24 2.81
C THR A 165 -10.35 -12.82 3.98
N THR A 166 -11.31 -12.05 4.50
CA THR A 166 -12.20 -12.51 5.57
C THR A 166 -13.62 -12.04 5.30
N SER A 167 -14.60 -12.87 5.65
CA SER A 167 -16.02 -12.48 5.68
C SER A 167 -16.34 -11.73 6.97
N GLY A 168 -17.44 -10.97 6.97
CA GLY A 168 -17.93 -10.23 8.13
C GLY A 168 -17.39 -8.82 8.22
N GLU A 169 -17.86 -8.11 9.25
CA GLU A 169 -17.49 -6.72 9.49
C GLU A 169 -16.37 -6.62 10.51
N VAL A 170 -15.56 -5.56 10.43
CA VAL A 170 -14.51 -5.26 11.42
C VAL A 170 -14.92 -4.09 12.30
N HIS A 171 -14.37 -4.05 13.52
CA HIS A 171 -14.51 -2.93 14.42
C HIS A 171 -13.35 -1.94 14.20
N MET A 172 -13.65 -0.69 13.81
CA MET A 172 -12.63 0.29 13.39
C MET A 172 -11.57 0.57 14.47
N LEU A 173 -11.94 0.60 15.76
CA LEU A 173 -10.94 0.80 16.83
C LEU A 173 -9.93 -0.33 16.87
N LEU A 174 -10.37 -1.59 16.72
CA LEU A 174 -9.47 -2.74 16.71
C LEU A 174 -8.56 -2.72 15.46
N VAL A 175 -9.12 -2.32 14.31
CA VAL A 175 -8.33 -2.15 13.07
C VAL A 175 -7.25 -1.10 13.28
N ASN A 176 -7.58 0.05 13.86
CA ASN A 176 -6.61 1.13 14.11
C ASN A 176 -5.50 0.69 15.07
N ASP A 177 -5.85 -0.03 16.14
CA ASP A 177 -4.87 -0.55 17.10
C ASP A 177 -3.96 -1.59 16.42
N TRP A 178 -4.54 -2.52 15.65
CA TRP A 178 -3.78 -3.54 14.93
C TRP A 178 -2.86 -2.93 13.86
N VAL A 179 -3.36 -1.98 13.05
CA VAL A 179 -2.53 -1.27 12.06
C VAL A 179 -1.40 -0.52 12.77
N GLY A 180 -1.67 0.13 13.90
CA GLY A 180 -0.66 0.78 14.70
C GLY A 180 0.44 -0.17 15.17
N ASP A 181 0.07 -1.36 15.63
CA ASP A 181 1.01 -2.41 16.05
C ASP A 181 1.80 -2.97 14.84
N VAL A 182 1.14 -3.21 13.71
CA VAL A 182 1.78 -3.66 12.48
C VAL A 182 2.82 -2.65 12.01
N LEU A 183 2.45 -1.37 11.91
CA LEU A 183 3.38 -0.32 11.47
C LEU A 183 4.54 -0.13 12.47
N LYS A 184 4.28 -0.22 13.77
CA LYS A 184 5.32 -0.09 14.79
C LYS A 184 6.34 -1.22 14.74
N ASN A 185 5.90 -2.47 14.50
CA ASN A 185 6.74 -3.65 14.58
C ASN A 185 7.33 -4.07 13.24
N LEU A 186 6.61 -3.84 12.13
CA LEU A 186 6.94 -4.28 10.78
C LEU A 186 6.99 -3.13 9.76
N GLY A 187 6.90 -1.87 10.19
CA GLY A 187 6.78 -0.74 9.27
C GLY A 187 7.95 -0.56 8.31
N ASN A 188 9.15 -1.01 8.69
CA ASN A 188 10.31 -1.02 7.81
C ASN A 188 10.29 -2.21 6.83
N ASP A 189 9.61 -3.29 7.19
CA ASP A 189 9.51 -4.50 6.38
C ASP A 189 8.31 -4.45 5.43
N ILE A 190 7.29 -3.64 5.73
CA ILE A 190 6.13 -3.45 4.88
C ILE A 190 6.37 -2.28 3.93
N TYR A 191 6.53 -2.59 2.66
CA TYR A 191 6.67 -1.57 1.61
C TYR A 191 5.33 -0.97 1.23
N ARG A 192 4.29 -1.81 1.12
CA ARG A 192 2.98 -1.37 0.66
C ARG A 192 1.86 -2.18 1.31
N MET A 193 0.77 -1.48 1.64
CA MET A 193 -0.51 -2.08 1.99
C MET A 193 -1.63 -1.43 1.18
N LYS A 194 -2.59 -2.23 0.77
CA LYS A 194 -3.88 -1.74 0.24
C LYS A 194 -5.00 -2.63 0.76
N GLY A 195 -6.19 -2.09 0.90
CA GLY A 195 -7.32 -2.91 1.29
C GLY A 195 -8.67 -2.23 1.23
N VAL A 196 -9.68 -3.08 1.31
CA VAL A 196 -11.09 -2.69 1.44
C VAL A 196 -11.66 -3.43 2.62
N LEU A 197 -12.29 -2.69 3.53
CA LEU A 197 -12.87 -3.24 4.76
C LEU A 197 -14.36 -2.96 4.84
N ALA A 198 -15.09 -3.96 5.31
CA ALA A 198 -16.46 -3.83 5.75
C ALA A 198 -16.48 -3.43 7.23
N VAL A 199 -16.71 -2.16 7.51
CA VAL A 199 -16.71 -1.63 8.88
C VAL A 199 -18.10 -1.72 9.49
N ALA A 200 -18.19 -2.24 10.70
CA ALA A 200 -19.44 -2.34 11.44
C ALA A 200 -20.11 -0.98 11.62
N GLY A 201 -21.40 -0.93 11.32
CA GLY A 201 -22.21 0.29 11.41
C GLY A 201 -22.03 1.29 10.25
N SER A 202 -21.19 0.98 9.24
CA SER A 202 -21.04 1.81 8.05
C SER A 202 -21.65 1.13 6.82
N PRO A 203 -22.51 1.79 6.02
CA PRO A 203 -22.94 1.27 4.73
C PRO A 203 -21.87 1.40 3.65
N LYS A 204 -20.79 2.14 3.92
CA LYS A 204 -19.72 2.41 2.98
C LYS A 204 -18.54 1.46 3.20
N LYS A 205 -17.79 1.22 2.13
CA LYS A 205 -16.51 0.55 2.14
C LYS A 205 -15.46 1.47 2.77
N PHE A 206 -14.61 0.93 3.64
CA PHE A 206 -13.43 1.64 4.07
C PHE A 206 -12.26 1.20 3.19
N VAL A 207 -11.81 2.09 2.33
CA VAL A 207 -10.68 1.86 1.43
C VAL A 207 -9.45 2.49 2.06
N TYR A 208 -8.35 1.75 2.12
CA TYR A 208 -7.12 2.26 2.68
C TYR A 208 -5.89 1.83 1.88
N GLN A 209 -4.84 2.58 2.07
CA GLN A 209 -3.51 2.29 1.55
C GLN A 209 -2.43 2.75 2.53
N ALA A 210 -1.29 2.09 2.47
CA ALA A 210 -0.10 2.54 3.16
C ALA A 210 1.14 2.40 2.26
N VAL A 211 2.06 3.33 2.45
CA VAL A 211 3.40 3.33 1.85
C VAL A 211 4.37 3.44 3.00
N HIS A 212 5.07 2.36 3.35
CA HIS A 212 5.81 2.22 4.60
C HIS A 212 4.96 2.62 5.82
N MET A 213 5.44 3.58 6.62
CA MET A 213 4.82 4.04 7.86
C MET A 213 3.64 5.00 7.64
N ILE A 214 3.33 5.38 6.40
CA ILE A 214 2.26 6.34 6.11
C ILE A 214 1.02 5.60 5.69
N PHE A 215 -0.03 5.77 6.49
CA PHE A 215 -1.34 5.16 6.30
C PHE A 215 -2.36 6.26 5.98
N ASP A 216 -3.18 6.03 4.96
CA ASP A 216 -4.31 6.87 4.57
C ASP A 216 -5.53 6.01 4.25
N GLY A 217 -6.72 6.48 4.62
CA GLY A 217 -7.95 5.74 4.38
C GLY A 217 -9.20 6.60 4.41
N VAL A 218 -10.20 6.20 3.63
CA VAL A 218 -11.44 6.94 3.47
C VAL A 218 -12.64 5.99 3.34
N PHE A 219 -13.79 6.43 3.85
CA PHE A 219 -15.07 5.78 3.57
C PHE A 219 -15.60 6.21 2.20
N GLU A 220 -15.64 5.29 1.25
CA GLU A 220 -16.03 5.57 -0.14
C GLU A 220 -16.83 4.42 -0.75
N GLY A 221 -17.83 4.78 -1.57
CA GLY A 221 -18.71 3.81 -2.22
C GLY A 221 -19.55 3.01 -1.22
N GLU A 222 -20.77 2.69 -1.57
CA GLU A 222 -21.62 1.84 -0.77
C GLU A 222 -21.49 0.38 -1.21
N TRP A 223 -21.70 -0.54 -0.26
CA TRP A 223 -21.84 -1.95 -0.59
C TRP A 223 -23.14 -2.14 -1.38
N ALA A 224 -23.05 -2.77 -2.57
CA ALA A 224 -24.25 -3.10 -3.31
C ALA A 224 -25.11 -4.11 -2.52
N PRO A 225 -26.45 -4.08 -2.64
CA PRO A 225 -27.33 -5.00 -1.89
C PRO A 225 -27.04 -6.49 -2.15
N SER A 226 -26.46 -6.82 -3.30
CA SER A 226 -26.08 -8.18 -3.70
C SER A 226 -24.60 -8.50 -3.42
N GLU A 227 -23.83 -7.54 -2.92
CA GLU A 227 -22.40 -7.69 -2.66
C GLU A 227 -22.17 -8.22 -1.25
N GLU A 228 -21.40 -9.29 -1.12
CA GLU A 228 -21.02 -9.83 0.18
C GLU A 228 -20.07 -8.87 0.88
N ARG A 229 -20.44 -8.48 2.11
CA ARG A 229 -19.61 -7.60 2.93
C ARG A 229 -18.46 -8.40 3.52
N GLY A 230 -17.25 -7.99 3.18
CA GLY A 230 -16.04 -8.68 3.62
C GLY A 230 -14.83 -7.76 3.58
N ASN A 231 -13.70 -8.32 3.91
CA ASN A 231 -12.45 -7.58 4.01
C ASN A 231 -11.41 -8.23 3.10
N LYS A 232 -10.69 -7.41 2.38
CA LYS A 232 -9.57 -7.83 1.55
C LYS A 232 -8.39 -6.90 1.77
N LEU A 233 -7.26 -7.47 2.12
CA LEU A 233 -6.03 -6.76 2.42
C LEU A 233 -4.90 -7.36 1.61
N VAL A 234 -4.03 -6.50 1.12
CA VAL A 234 -2.84 -6.87 0.39
C VAL A 234 -1.64 -6.24 1.06
N PHE A 235 -0.57 -7.01 1.18
CA PHE A 235 0.71 -6.59 1.72
C PHE A 235 1.81 -6.94 0.72
N ILE A 236 2.78 -6.05 0.58
CA ILE A 236 4.05 -6.29 -0.09
C ILE A 236 5.15 -5.89 0.89
N GLY A 237 6.07 -6.78 1.17
CA GLY A 237 7.13 -6.51 2.14
C GLY A 237 8.06 -7.69 2.37
N LYS A 238 9.00 -7.48 3.29
CA LYS A 238 10.00 -8.48 3.70
C LYS A 238 9.49 -9.35 4.82
N ASN A 239 9.88 -10.63 4.79
CA ASN A 239 9.72 -11.55 5.92
C ASN A 239 8.30 -11.53 6.53
N LEU A 240 7.27 -11.40 5.70
CA LEU A 240 5.89 -11.28 6.16
C LEU A 240 5.40 -12.60 6.74
N ASP A 241 5.07 -12.63 8.04
CA ASP A 241 4.37 -13.77 8.66
C ASP A 241 2.87 -13.65 8.35
N LYS A 242 2.44 -14.30 7.25
CA LYS A 242 1.05 -14.35 6.81
C LYS A 242 0.11 -14.84 7.92
N ALA A 243 0.52 -15.88 8.64
CA ALA A 243 -0.33 -16.45 9.69
C ALA A 243 -0.49 -15.50 10.89
N ALA A 244 0.57 -14.78 11.26
CA ALA A 244 0.49 -13.77 12.33
C ALA A 244 -0.35 -12.56 11.90
N LEU A 245 -0.15 -12.05 10.68
CA LEU A 245 -0.93 -10.93 10.14
C LEU A 245 -2.41 -11.30 10.01
N GLN A 246 -2.72 -12.49 9.50
CA GLN A 246 -4.09 -12.97 9.39
C GLN A 246 -4.77 -13.11 10.77
N ARG A 247 -4.13 -13.78 11.74
CA ARG A 247 -4.67 -13.90 13.11
C ARG A 247 -4.89 -12.53 13.76
N GLY A 248 -3.95 -11.60 13.57
CA GLY A 248 -4.09 -10.24 14.09
C GLY A 248 -5.28 -9.51 13.47
N PHE A 249 -5.48 -9.66 12.16
CA PHE A 249 -6.62 -9.07 11.49
C PHE A 249 -7.94 -9.72 11.87
N GLU A 250 -8.01 -11.05 11.99
CA GLU A 250 -9.20 -11.77 12.44
C GLU A 250 -9.65 -11.34 13.85
N ALA A 251 -8.70 -10.93 14.69
CA ALA A 251 -9.02 -10.35 16.01
C ALA A 251 -9.71 -8.97 15.92
N CYS A 252 -9.71 -8.33 14.74
CA CYS A 252 -10.41 -7.07 14.50
C CYS A 252 -11.88 -7.25 14.09
N LEU A 253 -12.31 -8.50 13.82
CA LEU A 253 -13.70 -8.77 13.45
C LEU A 253 -14.66 -8.34 14.56
N ASP A 254 -15.79 -7.77 14.16
CA ASP A 254 -16.83 -7.26 15.03
C ASP A 254 -17.69 -8.39 15.64
N THR A 255 -17.06 -9.19 16.48
CA THR A 255 -17.70 -10.30 17.19
C THR A 255 -18.13 -9.89 18.60
N PRO A 256 -19.14 -10.57 19.22
CA PRO A 256 -19.52 -10.28 20.60
C PRO A 256 -18.35 -10.34 21.59
N GLN A 257 -17.42 -11.28 21.39
CA GLN A 257 -16.23 -11.40 22.25
C GLN A 257 -15.29 -10.21 22.11
N ASN A 258 -15.09 -9.71 20.88
CA ASN A 258 -14.19 -8.59 20.62
C ASN A 258 -14.84 -7.26 21.09
N ARG A 259 -16.16 -7.09 20.95
CA ARG A 259 -16.89 -5.95 21.52
C ARG A 259 -16.75 -5.89 23.04
N ALA A 260 -16.90 -7.03 23.72
CA ALA A 260 -16.74 -7.09 25.18
C ALA A 260 -15.33 -6.66 25.63
N LYS A 261 -14.27 -7.01 24.89
CA LYS A 261 -12.90 -6.56 25.18
C LYS A 261 -12.74 -5.05 25.05
N ILE A 262 -13.39 -4.44 24.07
CA ILE A 262 -13.36 -2.97 23.88
C ILE A 262 -14.04 -2.27 25.04
N GLU A 263 -15.25 -2.72 25.41
CA GLU A 263 -16.00 -2.17 26.54
C GLU A 263 -15.22 -2.28 27.86
N GLU A 264 -14.55 -3.42 28.09
CA GLU A 264 -13.69 -3.61 29.25
C GLU A 264 -12.49 -2.64 29.25
N ALA A 265 -11.81 -2.50 28.10
CA ALA A 265 -10.68 -1.59 27.96
C ALA A 265 -11.08 -0.11 28.15
N GLU A 266 -12.24 0.29 27.64
CA GLU A 266 -12.78 1.64 27.86
C GLU A 266 -13.15 1.89 29.33
N MET A 267 -13.77 0.91 30.00
CA MET A 267 -14.08 1.00 31.43
C MET A 267 -12.82 1.16 32.29
N ILE A 268 -11.73 0.46 31.94
CA ILE A 268 -10.43 0.58 32.63
C ILE A 268 -9.85 1.99 32.42
N LYS A 269 -9.89 2.53 31.20
CA LYS A 269 -9.43 3.90 30.90
C LYS A 269 -10.22 4.95 31.69
N VAL A 270 -11.54 4.81 31.76
CA VAL A 270 -12.40 5.72 32.52
C VAL A 270 -12.11 5.64 34.03
N ARG A 271 -11.96 4.44 34.59
CA ARG A 271 -11.60 4.25 36.02
C ARG A 271 -10.21 4.80 36.34
N GLY A 272 -9.22 4.60 35.46
CA GLY A 272 -7.87 5.15 35.63
C GLY A 272 -7.82 6.68 35.55
N SER A 273 -8.65 7.31 34.74
CA SER A 273 -8.76 8.77 34.67
C SER A 273 -9.50 9.38 35.87
N ALA A 274 -10.48 8.67 36.40
CA ALA A 274 -11.21 9.09 37.62
C ALA A 274 -10.32 9.03 38.86
N SER A 275 -9.42 8.05 38.95
CA SER A 275 -8.48 7.91 40.07
C SER A 275 -7.39 8.99 40.10
N ARG A 276 -7.12 9.70 38.99
CA ARG A 276 -6.18 10.83 38.93
C ARG A 276 -6.78 12.20 39.31
N ARG A 277 -8.08 12.29 39.56
CA ARG A 277 -8.77 13.55 39.93
C ARG A 277 -8.92 13.78 41.43
N VAL A 278 -8.38 12.94 42.29
CA VAL A 278 -8.55 13.04 43.77
C VAL A 278 -7.23 13.32 44.49
N VAL A 279 -6.32 14.07 43.93
CA VAL A 279 -5.13 14.56 44.66
C VAL A 279 -4.80 16.00 44.25
N VAL A 280 -5.75 16.93 44.42
CA VAL A 280 -5.43 18.36 44.59
C VAL A 280 -6.58 19.01 45.35
N ALA A 281 -6.65 18.76 46.64
CA ALA A 281 -7.36 19.64 47.56
C ALA A 281 -6.95 19.28 48.99
N SER A 282 -5.82 19.81 49.44
CA SER A 282 -5.55 20.16 50.84
C SER A 282 -4.08 20.54 51.02
N LEU A 283 -3.75 21.79 50.90
CA LEU A 283 -2.70 22.42 51.68
C LEU A 283 -3.08 23.91 51.84
N HIS A 284 -3.55 24.21 53.04
CA HIS A 284 -3.56 25.57 53.55
C HIS A 284 -2.14 26.02 53.86
#